data_282b4bc80f25ec3f8b094500c362f2b7
#
_entry.id   282b4bc80f25ec3f8b094500c362f2b7
#
_cell.length_a   1.000
_cell.length_b   1.000
_cell.length_c   1.000
_cell.angle_alpha   90.00
_cell.angle_beta   90.00
_cell.angle_gamma   90.00
#
_symmetry.space_group_name_H-M   'P 1'
#
loop_
_entity.id
_entity.type
_entity.pdbx_description
1 polymer ?
#
loop_
_entity_poly.entity_id
_entity_poly.type
_entity_poly.pdbx_seq_one_letter_code
_entity_poly.pdbx_strand_id
1 'polypeptide(L)'
;MAKQLKPVFPTKTFPNHYSIATGMYVENHGLIGNQFFDKNLNEFYQIKDRKKVEDERFYGGEPIWSTAEKQGLKTASYFWVGSEAQAGGHYPSIWKKYDQKQSFDARIDSVTKWFNMPIENRPRLVMLYFHEPDNTGQKYGPKSNENKRMVESVDRTIGNIINKLKPLNIYQKLNVIIVSDHGMTEIDKTKKIVLSKYIDTKKIKLEGSGPYTLLYSDDNNEMGKSYLKLKQLPNIDVYKKEDIPEKWHFKKHYRIKEILVVAKEGWTILKDNFEGGYYFFSKAAHGYDNDLQSMQAIFFAQGPAFKQNYTIASINNIDIYPLIAKILNIKPYHGIDGKLENVISILSD
;
A
#
# COMPACT_ATOMS: atom_id res chain seq x y z
N MET A 1 4.10 -17.40 -10.24
CA MET A 1 4.11 -16.71 -8.96
C MET A 1 5.47 -16.12 -8.65
N ALA A 2 5.56 -15.15 -7.73
CA ALA A 2 6.83 -14.74 -7.14
C ALA A 2 6.98 -15.36 -5.74
N LYS A 3 8.22 -15.70 -5.35
CA LYS A 3 8.50 -16.12 -3.96
C LYS A 3 8.33 -14.96 -2.98
N GLN A 4 8.56 -13.73 -3.45
CA GLN A 4 8.42 -12.49 -2.69
C GLN A 4 7.92 -11.38 -3.59
N LEU A 5 6.98 -10.58 -3.10
CA LEU A 5 6.64 -9.27 -3.65
C LEU A 5 7.14 -8.23 -2.63
N LYS A 6 8.18 -7.48 -3.01
CA LYS A 6 8.77 -6.47 -2.13
C LYS A 6 7.90 -5.20 -2.12
N PRO A 7 7.34 -4.82 -0.96
CA PRO A 7 6.59 -3.58 -0.84
C PRO A 7 7.51 -2.36 -0.82
N VAL A 8 6.97 -1.16 -1.02
CA VAL A 8 7.71 0.08 -0.76
C VAL A 8 7.75 0.40 0.73
N PHE A 9 8.73 1.19 1.16
CA PHE A 9 8.75 1.78 2.51
C PHE A 9 7.95 3.10 2.53
N PRO A 10 7.15 3.37 3.58
CA PRO A 10 6.80 2.46 4.68
C PRO A 10 5.82 1.37 4.22
N THR A 11 5.91 0.18 4.81
CA THR A 11 5.04 -0.95 4.48
C THR A 11 3.62 -0.76 5.04
N LYS A 12 2.96 0.30 4.57
CA LYS A 12 1.60 0.74 4.95
C LYS A 12 0.65 0.61 3.78
N THR A 13 -0.63 0.42 4.08
CA THR A 13 -1.69 0.12 3.11
C THR A 13 -1.78 1.16 1.98
N PHE A 14 -1.99 2.42 2.31
CA PHE A 14 -2.22 3.44 1.29
C PHE A 14 -0.99 3.71 0.42
N PRO A 15 0.22 3.91 0.99
CA PRO A 15 1.44 4.00 0.18
C PRO A 15 1.62 2.84 -0.78
N ASN A 16 1.45 1.59 -0.32
CA ASN A 16 1.72 0.42 -1.15
C ASN A 16 0.67 0.17 -2.23
N HIS A 17 -0.63 0.32 -1.93
CA HIS A 17 -1.67 0.24 -2.95
C HIS A 17 -1.48 1.29 -4.04
N TYR A 18 -1.10 2.51 -3.64
CA TYR A 18 -0.92 3.59 -4.59
C TYR A 18 0.39 3.42 -5.40
N SER A 19 1.45 2.89 -4.77
CA SER A 19 2.68 2.50 -5.49
C SER A 19 2.42 1.39 -6.53
N ILE A 20 1.61 0.38 -6.21
CA ILE A 20 1.19 -0.64 -7.19
C ILE A 20 0.45 0.00 -8.37
N ALA A 21 -0.43 0.96 -8.09
CA ALA A 21 -1.25 1.62 -9.09
C ALA A 21 -0.49 2.63 -9.95
N THR A 22 0.57 3.25 -9.43
CA THR A 22 1.33 4.30 -10.14
C THR A 22 2.67 3.82 -10.70
N GLY A 23 3.18 2.67 -10.23
CA GLY A 23 4.54 2.23 -10.55
C GLY A 23 5.62 3.16 -9.98
N MET A 24 5.30 3.94 -8.93
CA MET A 24 6.19 4.95 -8.38
C MET A 24 6.52 4.65 -6.92
N TYR A 25 7.71 5.07 -6.50
CA TYR A 25 8.07 5.09 -5.09
C TYR A 25 7.32 6.19 -4.34
N VAL A 26 7.21 6.01 -3.04
CA VAL A 26 6.48 6.92 -2.14
C VAL A 26 6.97 8.35 -2.22
N GLU A 27 8.29 8.57 -2.34
CA GLU A 27 8.88 9.91 -2.48
C GLU A 27 8.55 10.60 -3.81
N ASN A 28 8.04 9.89 -4.79
CA ASN A 28 7.67 10.43 -6.10
C ASN A 28 6.16 10.68 -6.21
N HIS A 29 5.31 9.78 -5.71
CA HIS A 29 3.85 10.01 -5.74
C HIS A 29 3.32 10.78 -4.51
N GLY A 30 4.08 10.91 -3.43
CA GLY A 30 3.79 11.77 -2.29
C GLY A 30 2.74 11.30 -1.30
N LEU A 31 2.11 10.13 -1.47
CA LEU A 31 1.22 9.53 -0.47
C LEU A 31 2.06 8.79 0.58
N ILE A 32 2.66 9.56 1.50
CA ILE A 32 3.75 9.10 2.36
C ILE A 32 3.32 8.23 3.55
N GLY A 33 2.03 8.07 3.78
CA GLY A 33 1.52 7.31 4.91
C GLY A 33 0.00 7.24 4.91
N ASN A 34 -0.56 6.51 5.86
CA ASN A 34 -2.01 6.49 6.11
C ASN A 34 -2.52 7.77 6.77
N GLN A 35 -1.59 8.59 7.29
CA GLN A 35 -1.86 9.93 7.82
C GLN A 35 -0.59 10.78 7.75
N PHE A 36 -0.72 12.07 7.41
CA PHE A 36 0.37 13.04 7.37
C PHE A 36 -0.18 14.46 7.26
N PHE A 37 0.62 15.45 7.66
CA PHE A 37 0.34 16.86 7.44
C PHE A 37 1.02 17.35 6.16
N ASP A 38 0.22 17.92 5.25
CA ASP A 38 0.71 18.60 4.06
C ASP A 38 0.86 20.09 4.36
N LYS A 39 2.11 20.57 4.41
CA LYS A 39 2.39 21.98 4.72
C LYS A 39 1.99 22.95 3.60
N ASN A 40 1.98 22.50 2.33
CA ASN A 40 1.63 23.34 1.20
C ASN A 40 0.13 23.55 1.09
N LEU A 41 -0.66 22.52 1.43
CA LEU A 41 -2.11 22.60 1.51
C LEU A 41 -2.59 23.15 2.86
N ASN A 42 -1.72 23.15 3.88
CA ASN A 42 -2.04 23.40 5.29
C ASN A 42 -3.18 22.49 5.79
N GLU A 43 -3.14 21.22 5.40
CA GLU A 43 -4.19 20.23 5.67
C GLU A 43 -3.61 18.92 6.18
N PHE A 44 -4.37 18.25 7.06
CA PHE A 44 -4.03 16.93 7.57
C PHE A 44 -4.75 15.85 6.78
N TYR A 45 -4.00 14.95 6.14
CA TYR A 45 -4.51 13.77 5.47
C TYR A 45 -4.64 12.61 6.43
N GLN A 46 -5.76 11.91 6.41
CA GLN A 46 -5.93 10.63 7.10
C GLN A 46 -6.97 9.76 6.37
N ILE A 47 -6.74 8.45 6.35
CA ILE A 47 -7.59 7.50 5.62
C ILE A 47 -9.02 7.40 6.14
N LYS A 48 -9.27 7.83 7.39
CA LYS A 48 -10.61 7.89 7.98
C LYS A 48 -11.43 9.11 7.52
N ASP A 49 -10.76 10.15 7.04
CA ASP A 49 -11.41 11.34 6.50
C ASP A 49 -11.67 11.13 5.00
N ARG A 50 -12.93 10.78 4.68
CA ARG A 50 -13.32 10.48 3.30
C ARG A 50 -13.14 11.69 2.37
N LYS A 51 -13.31 12.92 2.85
CA LYS A 51 -13.10 14.13 2.04
C LYS A 51 -11.65 14.25 1.60
N LYS A 52 -10.69 13.87 2.49
CA LYS A 52 -9.27 13.88 2.16
C LYS A 52 -8.87 12.74 1.23
N VAL A 53 -9.49 11.58 1.39
CA VAL A 53 -9.25 10.42 0.50
C VAL A 53 -9.80 10.68 -0.92
N GLU A 54 -10.85 11.47 -1.06
CA GLU A 54 -11.47 11.87 -2.34
C GLU A 54 -10.79 13.09 -2.98
N ASP A 55 -9.83 13.73 -2.32
CA ASP A 55 -9.15 14.95 -2.77
C ASP A 55 -7.88 14.63 -3.57
N GLU A 56 -7.93 14.90 -4.88
CA GLU A 56 -6.85 14.61 -5.82
C GLU A 56 -5.51 15.28 -5.49
N ARG A 57 -5.53 16.41 -4.76
CA ARG A 57 -4.31 17.16 -4.38
C ARG A 57 -3.32 16.35 -3.55
N PHE A 58 -3.78 15.27 -2.91
CA PHE A 58 -2.93 14.38 -2.12
C PHE A 58 -2.23 13.30 -2.95
N TYR A 59 -2.62 13.09 -4.21
CA TYR A 59 -2.22 11.96 -5.05
C TYR A 59 -1.35 12.43 -6.23
N GLY A 60 -0.03 12.27 -6.13
CA GLY A 60 0.88 12.56 -7.23
C GLY A 60 1.01 11.39 -8.21
N GLY A 61 1.58 11.67 -9.38
CA GLY A 61 1.76 10.68 -10.43
C GLY A 61 0.49 10.33 -11.20
N GLU A 62 0.57 9.28 -12.01
CA GLU A 62 -0.53 8.84 -12.87
C GLU A 62 -0.83 7.36 -12.65
N PRO A 63 -1.95 7.03 -11.97
CA PRO A 63 -2.33 5.64 -11.76
C PRO A 63 -2.69 4.92 -13.05
N ILE A 64 -2.53 3.61 -13.08
CA ILE A 64 -2.74 2.75 -14.26
C ILE A 64 -4.15 2.89 -14.87
N TRP A 65 -5.18 3.13 -14.05
CA TRP A 65 -6.52 3.40 -14.57
C TRP A 65 -6.57 4.72 -15.34
N SER A 66 -5.93 5.79 -14.83
CA SER A 66 -5.89 7.09 -15.51
C SER A 66 -5.12 6.98 -16.83
N THR A 67 -3.98 6.28 -16.83
CA THR A 67 -3.20 6.01 -18.06
C THR A 67 -4.00 5.22 -19.08
N ALA A 68 -4.77 4.22 -18.64
CA ALA A 68 -5.62 3.42 -19.53
C ALA A 68 -6.79 4.23 -20.11
N GLU A 69 -7.49 5.01 -19.26
CA GLU A 69 -8.60 5.87 -19.68
C GLU A 69 -8.12 6.93 -20.71
N LYS A 70 -6.97 7.57 -20.47
CA LYS A 70 -6.37 8.51 -21.44
C LYS A 70 -6.06 7.90 -22.78
N GLN A 71 -5.87 6.58 -22.85
CA GLN A 71 -5.61 5.83 -24.08
C GLN A 71 -6.86 5.10 -24.59
N GLY A 72 -8.05 5.50 -24.14
CA GLY A 72 -9.35 5.02 -24.66
C GLY A 72 -9.79 3.66 -24.11
N LEU A 73 -9.14 3.13 -23.07
CA LEU A 73 -9.55 1.89 -22.42
C LEU A 73 -10.42 2.20 -21.20
N LYS A 74 -11.62 1.64 -21.14
CA LYS A 74 -12.46 1.71 -19.96
C LYS A 74 -11.89 0.89 -18.84
N THR A 75 -11.90 1.44 -17.63
CA THR A 75 -11.42 0.79 -16.42
C THR A 75 -12.49 0.73 -15.32
N ALA A 76 -12.32 -0.16 -14.36
CA ALA A 76 -13.20 -0.22 -13.20
C ALA A 76 -12.41 -0.37 -11.92
N SER A 77 -12.90 0.23 -10.84
CA SER A 77 -12.34 0.07 -9.50
C SER A 77 -13.42 -0.25 -8.48
N TYR A 78 -13.15 -1.28 -7.70
CA TYR A 78 -13.90 -1.58 -6.49
C TYR A 78 -12.99 -1.34 -5.29
N PHE A 79 -12.96 -0.09 -4.80
CA PHE A 79 -12.27 0.34 -3.58
C PHE A 79 -10.74 0.42 -3.64
N TRP A 80 -10.12 0.45 -4.80
CA TRP A 80 -8.68 0.66 -4.85
C TRP A 80 -8.29 2.07 -4.39
N VAL A 81 -7.21 2.17 -3.62
CA VAL A 81 -6.72 3.44 -3.07
C VAL A 81 -6.44 4.46 -4.17
N GLY A 82 -7.01 5.66 -4.03
CA GLY A 82 -6.89 6.76 -5.00
C GLY A 82 -7.91 6.74 -6.14
N SER A 83 -8.69 5.64 -6.31
CA SER A 83 -9.68 5.58 -7.40
C SER A 83 -10.95 6.39 -7.14
N GLU A 84 -11.12 6.91 -5.93
CA GLU A 84 -12.21 7.82 -5.55
C GLU A 84 -11.81 9.31 -5.68
N ALA A 85 -10.54 9.56 -5.99
CA ALA A 85 -10.02 10.86 -6.35
C ALA A 85 -9.74 10.91 -7.86
N GLN A 86 -9.72 12.10 -8.45
CA GLN A 86 -9.37 12.28 -9.88
C GLN A 86 -7.84 12.20 -10.09
N ALA A 87 -7.20 11.25 -9.41
CA ALA A 87 -5.76 11.07 -9.42
C ALA A 87 -5.23 10.85 -10.85
N GLY A 88 -4.22 11.61 -11.24
CA GLY A 88 -3.70 11.59 -12.61
C GLY A 88 -4.66 12.19 -13.65
N GLY A 89 -5.73 12.86 -13.23
CA GLY A 89 -6.68 13.59 -14.06
C GLY A 89 -7.91 12.78 -14.54
N HIS A 90 -8.00 11.49 -14.19
CA HIS A 90 -9.13 10.65 -14.60
C HIS A 90 -9.60 9.71 -13.51
N TYR A 91 -10.92 9.60 -13.34
CA TYR A 91 -11.53 8.49 -12.61
C TYR A 91 -11.52 7.23 -13.48
N PRO A 92 -11.57 6.02 -12.87
CA PRO A 92 -12.04 4.85 -13.62
C PRO A 92 -13.44 5.10 -14.19
N SER A 93 -13.76 4.60 -15.40
CA SER A 93 -15.10 4.70 -15.99
C SER A 93 -16.20 4.16 -15.09
N ILE A 94 -15.87 3.15 -14.28
CA ILE A 94 -16.76 2.59 -13.26
C ILE A 94 -16.00 2.52 -11.95
N TRP A 95 -16.53 3.11 -10.90
CA TRP A 95 -15.92 3.02 -9.57
C TRP A 95 -16.95 2.99 -8.45
N LYS A 96 -16.56 2.51 -7.30
CA LYS A 96 -17.39 2.44 -6.10
C LYS A 96 -16.76 3.23 -4.96
N LYS A 97 -17.58 4.05 -4.30
CA LYS A 97 -17.20 4.73 -3.07
C LYS A 97 -16.99 3.70 -1.95
N TYR A 98 -15.89 3.83 -1.22
CA TYR A 98 -15.51 2.86 -0.20
C TYR A 98 -16.58 2.72 0.88
N ASP A 99 -17.03 1.50 1.05
CA ASP A 99 -17.89 1.05 2.15
C ASP A 99 -17.42 -0.32 2.63
N GLN A 100 -16.80 -0.37 3.79
CA GLN A 100 -16.29 -1.62 4.38
C GLN A 100 -17.40 -2.65 4.65
N LYS A 101 -18.65 -2.20 4.82
CA LYS A 101 -19.80 -3.10 5.07
C LYS A 101 -20.24 -3.88 3.84
N GLN A 102 -19.82 -3.47 2.65
CA GLN A 102 -20.09 -4.24 1.43
C GLN A 102 -19.41 -5.60 1.50
N SER A 103 -20.20 -6.66 1.42
CA SER A 103 -19.70 -8.03 1.47
C SER A 103 -18.75 -8.33 0.30
N PHE A 104 -17.85 -9.28 0.47
CA PHE A 104 -16.95 -9.72 -0.58
C PHE A 104 -17.72 -10.30 -1.77
N ASP A 105 -18.81 -11.02 -1.52
CA ASP A 105 -19.66 -11.56 -2.59
C ASP A 105 -20.32 -10.47 -3.43
N ALA A 106 -20.81 -9.39 -2.81
CA ALA A 106 -21.38 -8.26 -3.55
C ALA A 106 -20.34 -7.54 -4.45
N ARG A 107 -19.08 -7.48 -3.99
CA ARG A 107 -17.97 -6.95 -4.81
C ARG A 107 -17.70 -7.86 -6.01
N ILE A 108 -17.66 -9.18 -5.78
CA ILE A 108 -17.45 -10.19 -6.83
C ILE A 108 -18.59 -10.17 -7.85
N ASP A 109 -19.85 -10.07 -7.40
CA ASP A 109 -21.01 -9.97 -8.28
C ASP A 109 -20.95 -8.74 -9.18
N SER A 110 -20.49 -7.62 -8.63
CA SER A 110 -20.29 -6.39 -9.41
C SER A 110 -19.23 -6.59 -10.49
N VAL A 111 -18.08 -7.15 -10.15
CA VAL A 111 -16.99 -7.44 -11.09
C VAL A 111 -17.47 -8.40 -12.20
N THR A 112 -18.20 -9.45 -11.83
CA THR A 112 -18.77 -10.40 -12.80
C THR A 112 -19.74 -9.69 -13.76
N LYS A 113 -20.62 -8.82 -13.25
CA LYS A 113 -21.52 -8.00 -14.07
C LYS A 113 -20.76 -7.10 -15.03
N TRP A 114 -19.68 -6.44 -14.57
CA TRP A 114 -18.88 -5.55 -15.41
C TRP A 114 -18.22 -6.31 -16.57
N PHE A 115 -17.68 -7.48 -16.32
CA PHE A 115 -17.10 -8.33 -17.38
C PHE A 115 -18.13 -8.93 -18.33
N ASN A 116 -19.42 -8.99 -17.93
CA ASN A 116 -20.51 -9.45 -18.80
C ASN A 116 -21.18 -8.31 -19.62
N MET A 117 -20.71 -7.08 -19.49
CA MET A 117 -21.19 -5.93 -20.30
C MET A 117 -20.85 -6.11 -21.79
N PRO A 118 -21.60 -5.46 -22.70
CA PRO A 118 -21.21 -5.33 -24.09
C PRO A 118 -19.79 -4.76 -24.23
N ILE A 119 -19.08 -5.17 -25.28
CA ILE A 119 -17.63 -4.91 -25.44
C ILE A 119 -17.27 -3.42 -25.37
N GLU A 120 -18.14 -2.55 -25.90
CA GLU A 120 -17.99 -1.12 -25.91
C GLU A 120 -18.09 -0.46 -24.52
N ASN A 121 -18.72 -1.16 -23.55
CA ASN A 121 -18.90 -0.69 -22.17
C ASN A 121 -18.06 -1.47 -21.15
N ARG A 122 -17.48 -2.59 -21.59
CA ARG A 122 -16.76 -3.52 -20.74
C ARG A 122 -15.40 -2.95 -20.31
N PRO A 123 -15.09 -2.88 -19.00
CA PRO A 123 -13.75 -2.46 -18.56
C PRO A 123 -12.70 -3.47 -19.03
N ARG A 124 -11.54 -2.95 -19.43
CA ARG A 124 -10.36 -3.74 -19.82
C ARG A 124 -9.44 -4.00 -18.63
N LEU A 125 -9.56 -3.20 -17.59
CA LEU A 125 -8.88 -3.36 -16.30
C LEU A 125 -9.91 -3.24 -15.18
N VAL A 126 -9.88 -4.18 -14.24
CA VAL A 126 -10.67 -4.12 -13.00
C VAL A 126 -9.71 -4.24 -11.82
N MET A 127 -9.74 -3.26 -10.93
CA MET A 127 -9.00 -3.28 -9.68
C MET A 127 -9.99 -3.55 -8.53
N LEU A 128 -9.75 -4.63 -7.78
CA LEU A 128 -10.64 -5.10 -6.72
C LEU A 128 -9.86 -5.22 -5.41
N TYR A 129 -10.40 -4.62 -4.33
CA TYR A 129 -9.79 -4.60 -3.01
C TYR A 129 -10.59 -5.40 -1.97
N PHE A 130 -9.87 -6.14 -1.15
CA PHE A 130 -10.35 -6.80 0.05
C PHE A 130 -9.52 -6.36 1.26
N HIS A 131 -10.16 -6.08 2.39
CA HIS A 131 -9.48 -5.58 3.60
C HIS A 131 -9.00 -6.69 4.55
N GLU A 132 -9.31 -7.94 4.24
CA GLU A 132 -8.81 -9.11 4.97
C GLU A 132 -7.68 -9.80 4.16
N PRO A 133 -6.74 -10.43 4.84
CA PRO A 133 -6.68 -10.81 6.27
C PRO A 133 -6.04 -9.76 7.20
N ASP A 134 -5.80 -8.53 6.76
CA ASP A 134 -5.08 -7.50 7.53
C ASP A 134 -5.74 -7.20 8.89
N ASN A 135 -7.06 -6.92 8.91
CA ASN A 135 -7.77 -6.63 10.15
C ASN A 135 -7.71 -7.79 11.17
N THR A 136 -7.88 -9.01 10.68
CA THR A 136 -7.82 -10.21 11.53
C THR A 136 -6.40 -10.44 12.03
N GLY A 137 -5.40 -10.29 11.18
CA GLY A 137 -3.98 -10.39 11.53
C GLY A 137 -3.57 -9.37 12.60
N GLN A 138 -3.98 -8.11 12.46
CA GLN A 138 -3.70 -7.07 13.46
C GLN A 138 -4.36 -7.38 14.81
N LYS A 139 -5.59 -7.88 14.80
CA LYS A 139 -6.37 -8.12 16.02
C LYS A 139 -5.88 -9.35 16.79
N TYR A 140 -5.57 -10.43 16.09
CA TYR A 140 -5.29 -11.73 16.71
C TYR A 140 -3.84 -12.18 16.59
N GLY A 141 -3.05 -11.56 15.72
CA GLY A 141 -1.69 -11.93 15.36
C GLY A 141 -1.62 -12.77 14.08
N PRO A 142 -0.58 -12.61 13.25
CA PRO A 142 -0.45 -13.29 11.95
C PRO A 142 -0.38 -14.82 12.06
N LYS A 143 0.10 -15.36 13.19
CA LYS A 143 0.22 -16.81 13.44
C LYS A 143 -0.98 -17.42 14.17
N SER A 144 -2.03 -16.63 14.46
CA SER A 144 -3.21 -17.10 15.19
C SER A 144 -4.06 -18.05 14.35
N ASN A 145 -4.85 -18.90 15.02
CA ASN A 145 -5.82 -19.75 14.35
C ASN A 145 -6.93 -18.94 13.67
N GLU A 146 -7.28 -17.77 14.24
CA GLU A 146 -8.23 -16.84 13.65
C GLU A 146 -7.72 -16.31 12.31
N ASN A 147 -6.46 -15.90 12.25
CA ASN A 147 -5.86 -15.40 11.01
C ASN A 147 -5.72 -16.53 9.98
N LYS A 148 -5.32 -17.72 10.39
CA LYS A 148 -5.29 -18.90 9.49
C LYS A 148 -6.64 -19.15 8.84
N ARG A 149 -7.73 -19.19 9.65
CA ARG A 149 -9.10 -19.35 9.12
C ARG A 149 -9.51 -18.20 8.19
N MET A 150 -9.05 -16.98 8.47
CA MET A 150 -9.33 -15.82 7.60
C MET A 150 -8.58 -15.93 6.27
N VAL A 151 -7.32 -16.34 6.26
CA VAL A 151 -6.56 -16.61 5.02
C VAL A 151 -7.26 -17.69 4.18
N GLU A 152 -7.69 -18.79 4.79
CA GLU A 152 -8.47 -19.83 4.12
C GLU A 152 -9.83 -19.31 3.58
N SER A 153 -10.43 -18.34 4.29
CA SER A 153 -11.66 -17.68 3.82
C SER A 153 -11.41 -16.79 2.61
N VAL A 154 -10.31 -16.04 2.61
CA VAL A 154 -9.90 -15.21 1.46
C VAL A 154 -9.54 -16.10 0.26
N ASP A 155 -8.88 -17.23 0.47
CA ASP A 155 -8.60 -18.22 -0.58
C ASP A 155 -9.90 -18.74 -1.21
N ARG A 156 -10.90 -19.13 -0.40
CA ARG A 156 -12.23 -19.48 -0.90
C ARG A 156 -12.90 -18.34 -1.67
N THR A 157 -12.73 -17.11 -1.23
CA THR A 157 -13.22 -15.92 -1.93
C THR A 157 -12.58 -15.77 -3.31
N ILE A 158 -11.28 -16.00 -3.43
CA ILE A 158 -10.55 -16.03 -4.72
C ILE A 158 -11.11 -17.17 -5.62
N GLY A 159 -11.29 -18.35 -5.05
CA GLY A 159 -11.92 -19.47 -5.75
C GLY A 159 -13.33 -19.12 -6.28
N ASN A 160 -14.13 -18.40 -5.48
CA ASN A 160 -15.46 -17.94 -5.88
C ASN A 160 -15.40 -16.92 -7.04
N ILE A 161 -14.43 -15.99 -7.04
CA ILE A 161 -14.19 -15.09 -8.19
C ILE A 161 -13.96 -15.90 -9.46
N ILE A 162 -13.01 -16.82 -9.42
CA ILE A 162 -12.68 -17.66 -10.59
C ILE A 162 -13.90 -18.45 -11.08
N ASN A 163 -14.66 -19.06 -10.16
CA ASN A 163 -15.84 -19.83 -10.51
C ASN A 163 -16.95 -18.97 -11.15
N LYS A 164 -17.14 -17.73 -10.70
CA LYS A 164 -18.11 -16.81 -11.31
C LYS A 164 -17.64 -16.23 -12.64
N LEU A 165 -16.33 -16.16 -12.88
CA LEU A 165 -15.78 -15.69 -14.15
C LEU A 165 -15.73 -16.78 -15.22
N LYS A 166 -15.54 -18.06 -14.83
CA LYS A 166 -15.45 -19.21 -15.78
C LYS A 166 -16.57 -19.30 -16.81
N PRO A 167 -17.86 -19.06 -16.48
CA PRO A 167 -18.94 -19.14 -17.46
C PRO A 167 -18.95 -18.00 -18.49
N LEU A 168 -18.17 -16.94 -18.27
CA LEU A 168 -18.15 -15.79 -19.16
C LEU A 168 -17.38 -16.10 -20.45
N ASN A 169 -17.93 -15.72 -21.61
CA ASN A 169 -17.31 -15.93 -22.93
C ASN A 169 -15.89 -15.33 -23.05
N ILE A 170 -15.55 -14.39 -22.17
CA ILE A 170 -14.24 -13.74 -22.16
C ILE A 170 -13.23 -14.44 -21.24
N TYR A 171 -13.62 -15.45 -20.47
CA TYR A 171 -12.77 -16.06 -19.43
C TYR A 171 -11.40 -16.45 -19.96
N GLN A 172 -11.33 -17.07 -21.13
CA GLN A 172 -10.06 -17.48 -21.76
C GLN A 172 -9.11 -16.31 -22.13
N LYS A 173 -9.63 -15.08 -22.10
CA LYS A 173 -8.85 -13.85 -22.37
C LYS A 173 -8.53 -13.08 -21.11
N LEU A 174 -9.03 -13.51 -19.94
CA LEU A 174 -8.80 -12.83 -18.68
C LEU A 174 -7.45 -13.20 -18.09
N ASN A 175 -6.74 -12.17 -17.67
CA ASN A 175 -5.58 -12.30 -16.80
C ASN A 175 -5.99 -11.89 -15.38
N VAL A 176 -5.63 -12.70 -14.40
CA VAL A 176 -5.90 -12.44 -12.98
C VAL A 176 -4.57 -12.31 -12.26
N ILE A 177 -4.39 -11.17 -11.57
CA ILE A 177 -3.22 -10.88 -10.74
C ILE A 177 -3.71 -10.71 -9.30
N ILE A 178 -3.13 -11.47 -8.38
CA ILE A 178 -3.44 -11.44 -6.95
C ILE A 178 -2.21 -10.97 -6.21
N VAL A 179 -2.36 -9.90 -5.44
CA VAL A 179 -1.28 -9.29 -4.66
C VAL A 179 -1.76 -8.93 -3.26
N SER A 180 -0.84 -8.90 -2.29
CA SER A 180 -1.03 -8.11 -1.09
C SER A 180 -0.16 -6.86 -1.15
N ASP A 181 -0.47 -5.90 -0.31
CA ASP A 181 0.24 -4.62 -0.21
C ASP A 181 1.46 -4.71 0.70
N HIS A 182 1.44 -5.56 1.71
CA HIS A 182 2.52 -5.82 2.66
C HIS A 182 2.30 -7.15 3.39
N GLY A 183 3.27 -7.53 4.18
CA GLY A 183 3.16 -8.57 5.18
C GLY A 183 2.83 -8.00 6.57
N MET A 184 3.11 -8.77 7.66
CA MET A 184 2.77 -8.40 9.02
C MET A 184 3.66 -9.15 10.02
N THR A 185 4.01 -8.50 11.14
CA THR A 185 4.73 -9.14 12.25
C THR A 185 4.01 -8.94 13.58
N GLU A 186 4.21 -9.87 14.50
CA GLU A 186 3.73 -9.74 15.88
C GLU A 186 4.42 -8.58 16.60
N ILE A 187 3.68 -7.87 17.44
CA ILE A 187 4.21 -6.84 18.33
C ILE A 187 4.11 -7.29 19.77
N ASP A 188 5.17 -7.03 20.52
CA ASP A 188 5.22 -7.30 21.96
C ASP A 188 4.86 -6.00 22.71
N LYS A 189 3.82 -6.06 23.54
CA LYS A 189 3.36 -4.91 24.33
C LYS A 189 4.39 -4.38 25.32
N THR A 190 5.39 -5.19 25.67
CA THR A 190 6.51 -4.77 26.52
C THR A 190 7.60 -4.04 25.73
N LYS A 191 7.70 -4.27 24.41
CA LYS A 191 8.65 -3.67 23.48
C LYS A 191 8.14 -2.34 22.95
N LYS A 192 8.13 -1.33 23.81
CA LYS A 192 7.63 0.01 23.45
C LYS A 192 8.65 1.10 23.76
N ILE A 193 8.73 2.08 22.89
CA ILE A 193 9.55 3.28 23.05
C ILE A 193 8.61 4.47 23.14
N VAL A 194 8.53 5.06 24.33
CA VAL A 194 7.68 6.20 24.64
C VAL A 194 8.48 7.47 24.50
N LEU A 195 8.27 8.22 23.42
CA LEU A 195 9.11 9.35 23.03
C LEU A 195 9.06 10.51 24.04
N SER A 196 7.91 10.74 24.69
CA SER A 196 7.78 11.79 25.72
C SER A 196 8.72 11.63 26.92
N LYS A 197 9.31 10.44 27.11
CA LYS A 197 10.37 10.22 28.13
C LYS A 197 11.73 10.76 27.73
N TYR A 198 11.93 11.03 26.44
CA TYR A 198 13.23 11.39 25.89
C TYR A 198 13.25 12.78 25.24
N ILE A 199 12.13 13.23 24.68
CA ILE A 199 12.00 14.52 23.97
C ILE A 199 10.79 15.28 24.43
N ASP A 200 10.80 16.61 24.25
CA ASP A 200 9.65 17.48 24.54
C ASP A 200 8.61 17.38 23.40
N THR A 201 7.61 16.52 23.58
CA THR A 201 6.54 16.30 22.60
C THR A 201 5.51 17.44 22.50
N LYS A 202 5.70 18.54 23.27
CA LYS A 202 4.95 19.79 23.09
C LYS A 202 5.60 20.66 22.02
N LYS A 203 6.93 20.61 21.92
CA LYS A 203 7.72 21.34 20.92
C LYS A 203 7.95 20.54 19.66
N ILE A 204 8.15 19.23 19.77
CA ILE A 204 8.33 18.30 18.64
C ILE A 204 7.00 17.68 18.27
N LYS A 205 6.56 17.95 17.04
CA LYS A 205 5.36 17.34 16.46
C LYS A 205 5.71 15.96 15.88
N LEU A 206 4.78 15.00 16.02
CA LEU A 206 4.94 13.64 15.55
C LEU A 206 3.86 13.30 14.51
N GLU A 207 4.28 12.69 13.41
CA GLU A 207 3.37 12.12 12.42
C GLU A 207 3.62 10.61 12.29
N GLY A 208 2.57 9.83 12.55
CA GLY A 208 2.66 8.39 12.64
C GLY A 208 2.98 7.90 14.05
N SER A 209 2.92 6.60 14.22
CA SER A 209 3.24 5.86 15.45
C SER A 209 3.38 4.38 15.12
N GLY A 210 3.86 3.60 16.09
CA GLY A 210 4.06 2.17 15.89
C GLY A 210 5.39 1.86 15.23
N PRO A 211 5.44 1.28 14.02
CA PRO A 211 6.68 0.92 13.35
C PRO A 211 7.57 2.09 12.96
N TYR A 212 7.00 3.25 12.68
CA TYR A 212 7.77 4.47 12.38
C TYR A 212 7.00 5.73 12.76
N THR A 213 7.73 6.82 12.92
CA THR A 213 7.18 8.16 13.06
C THR A 213 8.10 9.19 12.41
N LEU A 214 7.50 10.25 11.89
CA LEU A 214 8.20 11.43 11.41
C LEU A 214 8.13 12.52 12.45
N LEU A 215 9.24 13.22 12.67
CA LEU A 215 9.34 14.32 13.64
C LEU A 215 9.65 15.64 12.90
N TYR A 216 9.01 16.71 13.37
CA TYR A 216 9.26 18.06 12.88
C TYR A 216 8.98 19.12 13.95
N SER A 217 9.64 20.26 13.80
CA SER A 217 9.46 21.43 14.67
C SER A 217 9.98 22.67 13.98
N ASP A 218 9.45 23.83 14.38
CA ASP A 218 10.01 25.13 13.99
C ASP A 218 11.25 25.50 14.83
N ASP A 219 11.53 24.76 15.92
CA ASP A 219 12.70 24.92 16.80
C ASP A 219 13.83 23.96 16.38
N ASN A 220 14.72 24.44 15.51
CA ASN A 220 15.87 23.66 15.01
C ASN A 220 16.82 23.20 16.13
N ASN A 221 16.95 23.97 17.23
CA ASN A 221 17.81 23.60 18.36
C ASN A 221 17.21 22.38 19.10
N GLU A 222 15.91 22.43 19.36
CA GLU A 222 15.20 21.31 19.98
C GLU A 222 15.18 20.07 19.09
N MET A 223 15.05 20.24 17.76
CA MET A 223 15.19 19.15 16.80
C MET A 223 16.57 18.48 16.87
N GLY A 224 17.65 19.28 16.91
CA GLY A 224 19.02 18.77 17.04
C GLY A 224 19.24 17.99 18.33
N LYS A 225 18.78 18.52 19.48
CA LYS A 225 18.85 17.83 20.79
C LYS A 225 18.06 16.52 20.77
N SER A 226 16.87 16.56 20.22
CA SER A 226 15.99 15.38 20.10
C SER A 226 16.63 14.31 19.25
N TYR A 227 17.20 14.65 18.11
CA TYR A 227 17.94 13.71 17.25
C TYR A 227 19.07 13.01 18.01
N LEU A 228 19.94 13.79 18.70
CA LEU A 228 21.07 13.23 19.43
C LEU A 228 20.64 12.28 20.55
N LYS A 229 19.58 12.61 21.29
CA LYS A 229 19.04 11.74 22.34
C LYS A 229 18.44 10.45 21.77
N LEU A 230 17.61 10.56 20.73
CA LEU A 230 16.94 9.40 20.15
C LEU A 230 17.93 8.47 19.45
N LYS A 231 18.99 9.01 18.85
CA LYS A 231 20.05 8.23 18.19
C LYS A 231 20.79 7.26 19.12
N GLN A 232 20.77 7.53 20.45
CA GLN A 232 21.41 6.68 21.45
C GLN A 232 20.50 5.56 21.95
N LEU A 233 19.22 5.58 21.61
CA LEU A 233 18.27 4.60 22.10
C LEU A 233 18.42 3.27 21.35
N PRO A 234 18.38 2.14 22.07
CA PRO A 234 18.33 0.84 21.42
C PRO A 234 16.96 0.61 20.77
N ASN A 235 16.91 -0.31 19.80
CA ASN A 235 15.69 -0.81 19.18
C ASN A 235 14.92 0.20 18.31
N ILE A 236 15.55 1.32 17.98
CA ILE A 236 15.12 2.24 16.91
C ILE A 236 16.32 2.65 16.07
N ASP A 237 16.06 2.96 14.83
CA ASP A 237 16.97 3.70 13.95
C ASP A 237 16.44 5.11 13.76
N VAL A 238 17.33 6.09 13.82
CA VAL A 238 16.97 7.51 13.71
C VAL A 238 17.79 8.13 12.59
N TYR A 239 17.10 8.76 11.65
CA TYR A 239 17.71 9.37 10.48
C TYR A 239 17.27 10.83 10.36
N LYS A 240 18.19 11.73 10.06
CA LYS A 240 17.81 12.97 9.43
C LYS A 240 17.31 12.71 8.03
N LYS A 241 16.49 13.58 7.47
CA LYS A 241 15.87 13.37 6.15
C LYS A 241 16.91 13.06 5.06
N GLU A 242 18.03 13.79 5.06
CA GLU A 242 19.14 13.60 4.12
C GLU A 242 19.86 12.26 4.26
N ASP A 243 19.85 11.68 5.47
CA ASP A 243 20.54 10.43 5.82
C ASP A 243 19.64 9.20 5.71
N ILE A 244 18.37 9.35 5.32
CA ILE A 244 17.46 8.21 5.12
C ILE A 244 18.05 7.29 4.04
N PRO A 245 18.12 5.96 4.29
CA PRO A 245 18.69 5.01 3.32
C PRO A 245 18.08 5.12 1.94
N GLU A 246 18.92 5.21 0.89
CA GLU A 246 18.48 5.30 -0.51
C GLU A 246 17.54 4.15 -0.91
N LYS A 247 17.78 2.95 -0.39
CA LYS A 247 16.97 1.75 -0.66
C LYS A 247 15.49 1.89 -0.30
N TRP A 248 15.14 2.86 0.57
CA TRP A 248 13.75 3.09 0.96
C TRP A 248 13.01 4.03 0.02
N HIS A 249 13.73 4.81 -0.81
CA HIS A 249 13.10 5.81 -1.67
C HIS A 249 12.08 6.66 -0.91
N PHE A 250 12.51 7.17 0.26
CA PHE A 250 11.65 7.86 1.21
C PHE A 250 12.37 9.09 1.80
N LYS A 251 12.84 10.02 0.94
CA LYS A 251 13.49 11.24 1.43
C LYS A 251 13.26 12.49 0.59
N LYS A 252 12.94 12.38 -0.72
CA LYS A 252 12.88 13.55 -1.59
C LYS A 252 11.63 14.38 -1.43
N HIS A 253 10.46 13.76 -1.16
CA HIS A 253 9.20 14.48 -1.12
C HIS A 253 9.14 15.48 0.04
N TYR A 254 8.52 16.66 -0.20
CA TYR A 254 8.42 17.74 0.80
C TYR A 254 7.55 17.37 2.01
N ARG A 255 6.63 16.41 1.89
CA ARG A 255 5.81 15.90 2.99
C ARG A 255 6.61 15.08 4.00
N ILE A 256 7.76 14.50 3.60
CA ILE A 256 8.65 13.77 4.50
C ILE A 256 9.37 14.78 5.40
N LYS A 257 9.26 14.57 6.70
CA LYS A 257 9.74 15.52 7.71
C LYS A 257 11.25 15.36 8.00
N GLU A 258 11.75 16.24 8.86
CA GLU A 258 13.17 16.44 9.14
C GLU A 258 13.85 15.23 9.75
N ILE A 259 13.13 14.48 10.60
CA ILE A 259 13.66 13.27 11.25
C ILE A 259 12.68 12.11 11.04
N LEU A 260 13.22 10.97 10.62
CA LEU A 260 12.53 9.69 10.58
C LEU A 260 13.04 8.82 11.73
N VAL A 261 12.13 8.26 12.50
CA VAL A 261 12.40 7.26 13.54
C VAL A 261 11.73 5.95 13.13
N VAL A 262 12.49 4.86 13.03
CA VAL A 262 12.00 3.54 12.64
C VAL A 262 12.28 2.55 13.75
N ALA A 263 11.25 1.84 14.20
CA ALA A 263 11.39 0.78 15.20
C ALA A 263 12.00 -0.48 14.60
N LYS A 264 12.79 -1.20 15.41
CA LYS A 264 13.15 -2.58 15.09
C LYS A 264 11.91 -3.47 15.08
N GLU A 265 11.94 -4.55 14.32
CA GLU A 265 10.81 -5.46 14.19
C GLU A 265 10.25 -5.89 15.57
N GLY A 266 8.91 -5.84 15.68
CA GLY A 266 8.19 -6.16 16.90
C GLY A 266 8.17 -5.05 17.97
N TRP A 267 8.93 -3.96 17.80
CA TRP A 267 8.90 -2.79 18.66
C TRP A 267 7.88 -1.74 18.20
N THR A 268 7.37 -0.97 19.15
CA THR A 268 6.34 0.05 18.90
C THR A 268 6.79 1.41 19.43
N ILE A 269 6.78 2.43 18.57
CA ILE A 269 7.02 3.83 18.94
C ILE A 269 5.68 4.46 19.32
N LEU A 270 5.62 5.07 20.50
CA LEU A 270 4.47 5.79 21.03
C LEU A 270 4.87 7.23 21.37
N LYS A 271 3.96 8.16 21.18
CA LYS A 271 4.16 9.56 21.62
C LYS A 271 4.27 9.63 23.14
N ASP A 272 3.30 9.05 23.81
CA ASP A 272 3.18 8.99 25.28
C ASP A 272 2.71 7.59 25.71
N ASN A 273 2.59 7.37 27.01
CA ASN A 273 2.16 6.06 27.56
C ASN A 273 0.64 5.94 27.64
N PHE A 274 -0.09 6.50 26.68
CA PHE A 274 -1.55 6.40 26.64
C PHE A 274 -2.04 4.97 26.34
N GLU A 275 -2.82 4.40 27.24
CA GLU A 275 -3.27 3.01 27.17
C GLU A 275 -4.51 2.80 26.28
N GLY A 276 -5.03 3.81 25.60
CA GLY A 276 -6.21 3.74 24.75
C GLY A 276 -5.92 3.77 23.24
N GLY A 277 -4.65 3.79 22.84
CA GLY A 277 -4.26 3.92 21.43
C GLY A 277 -4.41 2.62 20.62
N TYR A 278 -4.44 2.75 19.29
CA TYR A 278 -4.52 1.63 18.35
C TYR A 278 -3.56 0.48 18.67
N TYR A 279 -2.28 0.76 18.94
CA TYR A 279 -1.26 -0.26 19.24
C TYR A 279 -1.42 -0.91 20.61
N PHE A 280 -2.25 -0.36 21.49
CA PHE A 280 -2.59 -1.00 22.76
C PHE A 280 -3.45 -2.26 22.56
N PHE A 281 -4.34 -2.23 21.57
CA PHE A 281 -5.25 -3.35 21.29
C PHE A 281 -4.74 -4.30 20.20
N SER A 282 -3.81 -3.85 19.35
CA SER A 282 -3.24 -4.67 18.29
C SER A 282 -2.26 -5.70 18.82
N LYS A 283 -2.26 -6.90 18.22
CA LYS A 283 -1.27 -7.96 18.46
C LYS A 283 -0.20 -8.03 17.39
N ALA A 284 -0.39 -7.32 16.29
CA ALA A 284 0.54 -7.27 15.17
C ALA A 284 0.54 -5.91 14.49
N ALA A 285 1.58 -5.65 13.74
CA ALA A 285 1.74 -4.41 12.97
C ALA A 285 2.53 -4.65 11.68
N HIS A 286 2.41 -3.68 10.80
CA HIS A 286 3.16 -3.52 9.56
C HIS A 286 3.56 -2.04 9.41
N GLY A 287 4.56 -1.74 8.58
CA GLY A 287 5.12 -0.38 8.43
C GLY A 287 6.62 -0.32 8.75
N TYR A 288 7.24 -1.47 9.04
CA TYR A 288 8.67 -1.62 9.28
C TYR A 288 9.49 -1.58 7.99
N ASP A 289 10.81 -1.80 8.10
CA ASP A 289 11.71 -1.91 6.95
C ASP A 289 11.17 -2.94 5.95
N ASN A 290 11.10 -2.53 4.69
CA ASN A 290 10.58 -3.36 3.60
C ASN A 290 11.53 -4.48 3.14
N ASP A 291 12.74 -4.58 3.70
CA ASP A 291 13.63 -5.73 3.51
C ASP A 291 13.33 -6.88 4.47
N LEU A 292 12.56 -6.65 5.54
CA LEU A 292 12.18 -7.71 6.47
C LEU A 292 11.32 -8.77 5.77
N GLN A 293 11.64 -10.04 6.02
CA GLN A 293 10.88 -11.17 5.47
C GLN A 293 9.39 -11.13 5.87
N SER A 294 9.10 -10.69 7.09
CA SER A 294 7.74 -10.54 7.61
C SER A 294 6.92 -9.45 6.92
N MET A 295 7.59 -8.51 6.25
CA MET A 295 6.93 -7.43 5.49
C MET A 295 6.70 -7.78 4.03
N GLN A 296 7.28 -8.89 3.52
CA GLN A 296 7.10 -9.29 2.14
C GLN A 296 5.64 -9.63 1.84
N ALA A 297 5.21 -9.21 0.66
CA ALA A 297 3.87 -9.43 0.14
C ALA A 297 3.81 -10.65 -0.80
N ILE A 298 2.62 -11.03 -1.23
CA ILE A 298 2.38 -12.13 -2.16
C ILE A 298 2.15 -11.62 -3.59
N PHE A 299 2.52 -12.43 -4.57
CA PHE A 299 2.17 -12.25 -5.98
C PHE A 299 1.85 -13.59 -6.64
N PHE A 300 0.64 -13.69 -7.15
CA PHE A 300 0.19 -14.78 -8.00
C PHE A 300 -0.44 -14.22 -9.26
N ALA A 301 -0.23 -14.87 -10.39
CA ALA A 301 -0.84 -14.47 -11.64
C ALA A 301 -1.18 -15.70 -12.49
N GLN A 302 -2.30 -15.62 -13.20
CA GLN A 302 -2.74 -16.62 -14.16
C GLN A 302 -3.49 -15.97 -15.32
N GLY A 303 -3.51 -16.62 -16.45
CA GLY A 303 -4.20 -16.19 -17.66
C GLY A 303 -3.29 -16.29 -18.89
N PRO A 304 -3.80 -15.95 -20.08
CA PRO A 304 -3.09 -16.16 -21.33
C PRO A 304 -1.77 -15.38 -21.47
N ALA A 305 -1.63 -14.27 -20.73
CA ALA A 305 -0.38 -13.49 -20.75
C ALA A 305 0.74 -14.10 -19.89
N PHE A 306 0.46 -15.12 -19.07
CA PHE A 306 1.43 -15.61 -18.09
C PHE A 306 1.92 -17.02 -18.41
N LYS A 307 3.22 -17.27 -18.22
CA LYS A 307 3.80 -18.60 -18.26
C LYS A 307 3.19 -19.51 -17.19
N GLN A 308 2.84 -20.72 -17.55
CA GLN A 308 2.33 -21.72 -16.61
C GLN A 308 3.48 -22.30 -15.78
N ASN A 309 3.20 -22.63 -14.52
CA ASN A 309 4.17 -23.26 -13.59
C ASN A 309 5.51 -22.52 -13.45
N TYR A 310 5.49 -21.20 -13.69
CA TYR A 310 6.68 -20.37 -13.60
C TYR A 310 6.77 -19.67 -12.24
N THR A 311 7.97 -19.65 -11.65
CA THR A 311 8.26 -18.98 -10.38
C THR A 311 9.45 -18.06 -10.54
N ILE A 312 9.25 -16.78 -10.25
CA ILE A 312 10.32 -15.78 -10.16
C ILE A 312 10.73 -15.59 -8.69
N ALA A 313 11.99 -15.24 -8.44
CA ALA A 313 12.51 -15.13 -7.08
C ALA A 313 11.87 -13.96 -6.31
N SER A 314 11.94 -12.76 -6.85
CA SER A 314 11.38 -11.56 -6.24
C SER A 314 11.01 -10.54 -7.30
N ILE A 315 9.99 -9.73 -7.03
CA ILE A 315 9.62 -8.56 -7.81
C ILE A 315 9.31 -7.39 -6.86
N ASN A 316 9.47 -6.15 -7.30
CA ASN A 316 9.02 -5.00 -6.53
C ASN A 316 7.56 -4.71 -6.86
N ASN A 317 6.79 -4.23 -5.90
CA ASN A 317 5.38 -3.95 -6.14
C ASN A 317 5.13 -2.85 -7.17
N ILE A 318 6.08 -1.91 -7.36
CA ILE A 318 6.04 -0.88 -8.40
C ILE A 318 6.18 -1.46 -9.82
N ASP A 319 6.76 -2.66 -9.98
CA ASP A 319 6.94 -3.32 -11.27
C ASP A 319 5.61 -3.89 -11.83
N ILE A 320 4.56 -3.91 -11.01
CA ILE A 320 3.20 -4.36 -11.41
C ILE A 320 2.56 -3.38 -12.40
N TYR A 321 2.81 -2.08 -12.25
CA TYR A 321 2.30 -1.08 -13.19
C TYR A 321 2.78 -1.32 -14.64
N PRO A 322 4.10 -1.38 -14.94
CA PRO A 322 4.56 -1.63 -16.30
C PRO A 322 4.17 -3.02 -16.81
N LEU A 323 4.01 -4.01 -15.92
CA LEU A 323 3.48 -5.33 -16.27
C LEU A 323 2.04 -5.22 -16.81
N ILE A 324 1.15 -4.52 -16.09
CA ILE A 324 -0.24 -4.31 -16.52
C ILE A 324 -0.28 -3.49 -17.80
N ALA A 325 0.53 -2.43 -17.91
CA ALA A 325 0.60 -1.61 -19.13
C ALA A 325 0.98 -2.46 -20.36
N LYS A 326 1.96 -3.37 -20.21
CA LYS A 326 2.36 -4.32 -21.26
C LYS A 326 1.22 -5.26 -21.65
N ILE A 327 0.51 -5.85 -20.69
CA ILE A 327 -0.61 -6.77 -20.94
C ILE A 327 -1.77 -6.05 -21.65
N LEU A 328 -2.03 -4.79 -21.29
CA LEU A 328 -3.07 -3.96 -21.89
C LEU A 328 -2.65 -3.36 -23.23
N ASN A 329 -1.40 -3.49 -23.62
CA ASN A 329 -0.80 -2.87 -24.80
C ASN A 329 -0.99 -1.34 -24.82
N ILE A 330 -0.73 -0.70 -23.66
CA ILE A 330 -0.76 0.75 -23.52
C ILE A 330 0.64 1.27 -23.20
N LYS A 331 0.88 2.55 -23.57
CA LYS A 331 2.11 3.23 -23.21
C LYS A 331 2.09 3.61 -21.73
N PRO A 332 3.07 3.17 -20.92
CA PRO A 332 3.12 3.57 -19.53
C PRO A 332 3.37 5.07 -19.36
N TYR A 333 2.95 5.63 -18.22
CA TYR A 333 3.30 7.00 -17.84
C TYR A 333 4.83 7.13 -17.73
N HIS A 334 5.39 8.23 -18.23
CA HIS A 334 6.85 8.41 -18.30
C HIS A 334 7.53 8.61 -16.94
N GLY A 335 6.76 8.94 -15.89
CA GLY A 335 7.28 9.21 -14.54
C GLY A 335 7.30 7.99 -13.61
N ILE A 336 7.13 6.77 -14.12
CA ILE A 336 7.20 5.55 -13.30
C ILE A 336 8.64 5.21 -12.90
N ASP A 337 8.79 4.59 -11.73
CA ASP A 337 10.06 4.02 -11.24
C ASP A 337 10.15 2.52 -11.54
N GLY A 338 8.99 1.86 -11.66
CA GLY A 338 8.87 0.44 -11.95
C GLY A 338 9.44 0.08 -13.32
N LYS A 339 10.06 -1.10 -13.42
CA LYS A 339 10.76 -1.58 -14.61
C LYS A 339 10.18 -2.87 -15.13
N LEU A 340 9.77 -2.88 -16.40
CA LEU A 340 9.21 -4.08 -17.04
C LEU A 340 10.24 -5.22 -17.08
N GLU A 341 11.53 -4.90 -17.21
CA GLU A 341 12.63 -5.87 -17.29
C GLU A 341 12.69 -6.79 -16.06
N ASN A 342 12.29 -6.29 -14.90
CA ASN A 342 12.27 -7.06 -13.65
C ASN A 342 11.22 -8.17 -13.67
N VAL A 343 10.18 -8.05 -14.48
CA VAL A 343 9.01 -8.93 -14.46
C VAL A 343 8.65 -9.53 -15.83
N ILE A 344 9.28 -9.09 -16.90
CA ILE A 344 8.95 -9.54 -18.26
C ILE A 344 9.08 -11.07 -18.43
N SER A 345 9.99 -11.69 -17.68
CA SER A 345 10.24 -13.14 -17.74
C SER A 345 9.03 -14.00 -17.34
N ILE A 346 8.04 -13.44 -16.64
CA ILE A 346 6.82 -14.15 -16.25
C ILE A 346 5.76 -14.20 -17.36
N LEU A 347 5.91 -13.33 -18.38
CA LEU A 347 4.99 -13.29 -19.51
C LEU A 347 5.27 -14.42 -20.50
N SER A 348 4.20 -14.93 -21.10
CA SER A 348 4.29 -15.78 -22.28
C SER A 348 4.82 -14.99 -23.47
N ASP A 349 5.41 -15.69 -24.44
CA ASP A 349 5.91 -15.09 -25.67
C ASP A 349 4.77 -14.50 -26.51
#